data_a51ae051b0c1c425f7b957709cb9e8ad
#
_entry.id   a51ae051b0c1c425f7b957709cb9e8ad
#
_cell.length_a   1.000
_cell.length_b   1.000
_cell.length_c   1.000
_cell.angle_alpha   90.00
_cell.angle_beta   90.00
_cell.angle_gamma   90.00
#
_symmetry.space_group_name_H-M   'P 1'
#
loop_
_entity.id
_entity.type
_entity.pdbx_description
1 polymer ?
#
loop_
_entity_poly.entity_id
_entity_poly.type
_entity_poly.pdbx_seq_one_letter_code
_entity_poly.pdbx_strand_id
1 'polypeptide(L)'
;METNTNNQYRNRMLNEITEKDVDQTLRVCGWVENIRDHGGVSFIDLRDMYGVLQVVIRDAALLEGINKEDCISVEGLIEHRDEETYNPKIPTGTIELDAKTIDVLGKVYTQLPFEIMTSKEIREDLRLKYRYLDLRNKKVKDNMIFRSNVISFLRQKMSEMGFLEIQTPILCASSPEGARDYIVPSRKYKGKFYALPQAPQQYKQLLMVSGFDKYFQIAPCFRDEDARADRSPGEFYQLDFEMSFATQEDVFRVGEAVLTATFEKFAPEGATVTQAVSYTHLRAHETKANL
;
A
#
# COMPACT_ATOMS: atom_id res chain seq x y z
N MET A 1 0.57 8.88 -19.09
CA MET A 1 -0.16 7.66 -19.50
C MET A 1 -1.57 7.81 -18.99
N GLU A 2 -2.52 8.00 -19.88
CA GLU A 2 -3.92 7.90 -19.50
C GLU A 2 -4.15 6.45 -19.07
N THR A 3 -4.43 6.26 -17.79
CA THR A 3 -4.90 4.97 -17.29
C THR A 3 -6.31 4.80 -17.84
N ASN A 4 -6.44 4.02 -18.91
CA ASN A 4 -7.75 3.68 -19.46
C ASN A 4 -8.52 2.83 -18.46
N THR A 5 -9.17 3.50 -17.49
CA THR A 5 -10.03 2.85 -16.47
C THR A 5 -11.44 2.56 -17.02
N ASN A 6 -11.68 2.94 -18.27
CA ASN A 6 -12.97 2.79 -18.94
C ASN A 6 -13.27 1.31 -19.24
N ASN A 7 -14.31 0.79 -18.62
CA ASN A 7 -14.82 -0.57 -18.82
C ASN A 7 -16.33 -0.60 -18.59
N GLN A 8 -16.96 -1.77 -18.73
CA GLN A 8 -18.42 -1.91 -18.59
C GLN A 8 -18.96 -1.50 -17.21
N TYR A 9 -18.13 -1.44 -16.17
CA TYR A 9 -18.54 -1.13 -14.79
C TYR A 9 -18.29 0.31 -14.40
N ARG A 10 -17.30 0.98 -15.01
CA ARG A 10 -16.97 2.38 -14.74
C ARG A 10 -16.21 3.03 -15.88
N ASN A 11 -16.36 4.33 -16.03
CA ASN A 11 -15.59 5.15 -16.95
C ASN A 11 -14.77 6.26 -16.24
N ARG A 12 -14.90 6.38 -14.90
CA ARG A 12 -14.14 7.33 -14.07
C ARG A 12 -13.84 6.70 -12.71
N MET A 13 -12.68 7.06 -12.12
CA MET A 13 -12.39 6.88 -10.69
C MET A 13 -12.98 8.04 -9.92
N LEU A 14 -13.33 7.83 -8.63
CA LEU A 14 -14.00 8.86 -7.85
C LEU A 14 -13.12 10.09 -7.57
N ASN A 15 -11.80 9.93 -7.49
CA ASN A 15 -10.87 11.05 -7.33
C ASN A 15 -10.58 11.84 -8.62
N GLU A 16 -11.00 11.32 -9.78
CA GLU A 16 -10.84 11.99 -11.07
C GLU A 16 -12.02 12.90 -11.41
N ILE A 17 -13.12 12.78 -10.65
CA ILE A 17 -14.35 13.56 -10.88
C ILE A 17 -14.21 14.93 -10.22
N THR A 18 -14.48 15.95 -11.00
CA THR A 18 -14.34 17.36 -10.61
C THR A 18 -15.56 18.17 -11.06
N GLU A 19 -15.64 19.43 -10.69
CA GLU A 19 -16.69 20.37 -11.17
C GLU A 19 -16.74 20.51 -12.70
N LYS A 20 -15.68 20.13 -13.42
CA LYS A 20 -15.67 20.14 -14.90
C LYS A 20 -16.49 19.01 -15.52
N ASP A 21 -16.85 18.03 -14.71
CA ASP A 21 -17.66 16.88 -15.14
C ASP A 21 -19.16 17.11 -14.87
N VAL A 22 -19.54 18.27 -14.32
CA VAL A 22 -20.96 18.66 -14.16
C VAL A 22 -21.65 18.63 -15.51
N ASP A 23 -22.92 18.21 -15.53
CA ASP A 23 -23.74 17.93 -16.70
C ASP A 23 -23.30 16.76 -17.57
N GLN A 24 -22.31 15.99 -17.14
CA GLN A 24 -21.90 14.74 -17.81
C GLN A 24 -22.55 13.52 -17.14
N THR A 25 -22.94 12.55 -17.97
CA THR A 25 -23.36 11.23 -17.47
C THR A 25 -22.13 10.36 -17.30
N LEU A 26 -21.89 9.93 -16.06
CA LEU A 26 -20.75 9.08 -15.71
C LEU A 26 -21.24 7.74 -15.14
N ARG A 27 -20.41 6.71 -15.31
CA ARG A 27 -20.55 5.42 -14.64
C ARG A 27 -19.39 5.23 -13.68
N VAL A 28 -19.71 5.02 -12.42
CA VAL A 28 -18.77 4.85 -11.32
C VAL A 28 -19.04 3.55 -10.56
N CYS A 29 -18.04 2.97 -9.90
CA CYS A 29 -18.27 1.82 -9.05
C CYS A 29 -17.46 1.89 -7.77
N GLY A 30 -17.98 1.24 -6.72
CA GLY A 30 -17.36 1.23 -5.41
C GLY A 30 -18.19 0.47 -4.39
N TRP A 31 -17.86 0.68 -3.15
CA TRP A 31 -18.56 0.11 -2.00
C TRP A 31 -19.45 1.18 -1.35
N VAL A 32 -20.64 0.76 -0.93
CA VAL A 32 -21.60 1.60 -0.19
C VAL A 32 -21.08 1.82 1.22
N GLU A 33 -20.52 3.02 1.48
CA GLU A 33 -19.97 3.33 2.81
C GLU A 33 -21.07 3.70 3.81
N ASN A 34 -22.02 4.55 3.39
CA ASN A 34 -23.19 4.94 4.18
C ASN A 34 -24.41 5.05 3.29
N ILE A 35 -25.58 4.86 3.91
CA ILE A 35 -26.89 5.15 3.32
C ILE A 35 -27.61 6.08 4.28
N ARG A 36 -28.19 7.16 3.76
CA ARG A 36 -28.99 8.14 4.52
C ARG A 36 -30.30 8.35 3.80
N ASP A 37 -31.40 8.30 4.52
CA ASP A 37 -32.74 8.61 4.01
C ASP A 37 -33.23 9.95 4.62
N HIS A 38 -33.68 10.84 3.77
CA HIS A 38 -34.19 12.16 4.11
C HIS A 38 -35.62 12.38 3.60
N GLY A 39 -36.47 11.36 3.76
CA GLY A 39 -37.91 11.54 3.52
C GLY A 39 -38.29 11.73 2.04
N GLY A 40 -37.83 10.86 1.17
CA GLY A 40 -38.15 10.87 -0.27
C GLY A 40 -36.94 11.00 -1.19
N VAL A 41 -35.77 11.37 -0.64
CA VAL A 41 -34.48 11.34 -1.32
C VAL A 41 -33.51 10.62 -0.44
N SER A 42 -32.85 9.63 -0.99
CA SER A 42 -31.79 8.89 -0.29
C SER A 42 -30.42 9.22 -0.84
N PHE A 43 -29.41 9.09 0.00
CA PHE A 43 -28.04 9.39 -0.32
C PHE A 43 -27.15 8.19 0.01
N ILE A 44 -26.28 7.83 -0.93
CA ILE A 44 -25.20 6.85 -0.72
C ILE A 44 -23.86 7.59 -0.75
N ASP A 45 -23.02 7.36 0.24
CA ASP A 45 -21.61 7.66 0.13
C ASP A 45 -20.93 6.46 -0.54
N LEU A 46 -20.61 6.58 -1.83
CA LEU A 46 -19.94 5.56 -2.62
C LEU A 46 -18.43 5.75 -2.49
N ARG A 47 -17.72 4.70 -2.09
CA ARG A 47 -16.27 4.73 -1.85
C ARG A 47 -15.55 3.78 -2.81
N ASP A 48 -14.51 4.28 -3.49
CA ASP A 48 -13.55 3.44 -4.22
C ASP A 48 -12.17 3.41 -3.54
N MET A 49 -11.14 3.05 -4.27
CA MET A 49 -9.76 3.03 -3.77
C MET A 49 -9.27 4.45 -3.42
N TYR A 50 -9.72 5.47 -4.13
CA TYR A 50 -9.10 6.79 -4.12
C TYR A 50 -9.97 7.88 -3.50
N GLY A 51 -11.29 7.70 -3.48
CA GLY A 51 -12.19 8.75 -3.02
C GLY A 51 -13.56 8.27 -2.57
N VAL A 52 -14.37 9.24 -2.23
CA VAL A 52 -15.79 9.08 -1.90
C VAL A 52 -16.59 10.08 -2.73
N LEU A 53 -17.69 9.64 -3.31
CA LEU A 53 -18.66 10.49 -4.03
C LEU A 53 -20.04 10.28 -3.43
N GLN A 54 -20.78 11.37 -3.20
CA GLN A 54 -22.20 11.26 -2.84
C GLN A 54 -23.01 10.90 -4.08
N VAL A 55 -23.84 9.89 -3.94
CA VAL A 55 -24.85 9.48 -4.94
C VAL A 55 -26.22 9.83 -4.39
N VAL A 56 -26.99 10.57 -5.17
CA VAL A 56 -28.37 10.93 -4.86
C VAL A 56 -29.30 9.93 -5.52
N ILE A 57 -30.27 9.44 -4.78
CA ILE A 57 -31.26 8.47 -5.22
C ILE A 57 -32.64 9.07 -5.02
N ARG A 58 -33.26 9.49 -6.12
CA ARG A 58 -34.61 10.09 -6.14
C ARG A 58 -35.69 9.04 -6.36
N ASP A 59 -35.34 7.90 -7.00
CA ASP A 59 -36.22 6.74 -7.15
C ASP A 59 -35.87 5.69 -6.10
N ALA A 60 -36.76 5.52 -5.11
CA ALA A 60 -36.57 4.56 -4.04
C ALA A 60 -36.40 3.11 -4.51
N ALA A 61 -36.90 2.77 -5.70
CA ALA A 61 -36.73 1.43 -6.28
C ALA A 61 -35.26 1.09 -6.56
N LEU A 62 -34.41 2.09 -6.84
CA LEU A 62 -32.98 1.90 -7.06
C LEU A 62 -32.22 1.50 -5.80
N LEU A 63 -32.79 1.79 -4.62
CA LEU A 63 -32.18 1.46 -3.33
C LEU A 63 -32.62 0.08 -2.80
N GLU A 64 -33.61 -0.54 -3.41
CA GLU A 64 -34.20 -1.77 -2.91
C GLU A 64 -33.14 -2.88 -2.79
N GLY A 65 -33.01 -3.40 -1.57
CA GLY A 65 -32.09 -4.48 -1.26
C GLY A 65 -30.59 -4.13 -1.30
N ILE A 66 -30.23 -2.85 -1.40
CA ILE A 66 -28.85 -2.40 -1.26
C ILE A 66 -28.52 -2.22 0.22
N ASN A 67 -27.40 -2.80 0.62
CA ASN A 67 -26.89 -2.74 1.98
C ASN A 67 -25.55 -2.00 2.04
N LYS A 68 -25.19 -1.58 3.26
CA LYS A 68 -23.87 -1.04 3.57
C LYS A 68 -22.78 -2.06 3.19
N GLU A 69 -21.73 -1.58 2.55
CA GLU A 69 -20.60 -2.35 2.01
C GLU A 69 -20.94 -3.27 0.82
N ASP A 70 -22.15 -3.20 0.26
CA ASP A 70 -22.39 -3.77 -1.06
C ASP A 70 -21.49 -3.09 -2.10
N CYS A 71 -21.04 -3.86 -3.08
CA CYS A 71 -20.29 -3.34 -4.22
C CYS A 71 -21.29 -3.04 -5.36
N ILE A 72 -21.34 -1.81 -5.80
CA ILE A 72 -22.29 -1.34 -6.81
C ILE A 72 -21.60 -0.58 -7.94
N SER A 73 -22.23 -0.61 -9.12
CA SER A 73 -21.95 0.27 -10.25
C SER A 73 -23.15 1.20 -10.42
N VAL A 74 -22.89 2.49 -10.51
CA VAL A 74 -23.93 3.53 -10.63
C VAL A 74 -23.67 4.33 -11.89
N GLU A 75 -24.71 4.50 -12.72
CA GLU A 75 -24.70 5.46 -13.82
C GLU A 75 -25.64 6.60 -13.50
N GLY A 76 -25.18 7.83 -13.71
CA GLY A 76 -25.96 9.02 -13.40
C GLY A 76 -25.33 10.30 -13.88
N LEU A 77 -26.03 11.39 -13.68
CA LEU A 77 -25.62 12.74 -14.04
C LEU A 77 -24.84 13.36 -12.88
N ILE A 78 -23.70 13.97 -13.18
CA ILE A 78 -22.98 14.78 -12.18
C ILE A 78 -23.65 16.15 -12.08
N GLU A 79 -24.00 16.53 -10.86
CA GLU A 79 -24.66 17.80 -10.53
C GLU A 79 -23.87 18.53 -9.44
N HIS A 80 -24.05 19.85 -9.34
CA HIS A 80 -23.63 20.63 -8.18
C HIS A 80 -24.52 20.29 -6.98
N ARG A 81 -23.94 20.20 -5.83
CA ARG A 81 -24.67 20.13 -4.57
C ARG A 81 -25.18 21.54 -4.22
N ASP A 82 -26.22 21.60 -3.42
CA ASP A 82 -26.63 22.86 -2.81
C ASP A 82 -25.52 23.40 -1.91
N GLU A 83 -25.22 24.68 -1.95
CA GLU A 83 -24.12 25.31 -1.18
C GLU A 83 -24.19 24.99 0.32
N GLU A 84 -25.42 24.93 0.87
CA GLU A 84 -25.64 24.58 2.29
C GLU A 84 -25.24 23.12 2.64
N THR A 85 -25.12 22.27 1.62
CA THR A 85 -24.79 20.83 1.77
C THR A 85 -23.35 20.48 1.38
N TYR A 86 -22.52 21.48 1.07
CA TYR A 86 -21.11 21.26 0.74
C TYR A 86 -20.36 20.53 1.85
N ASN A 87 -19.58 19.54 1.48
CA ASN A 87 -18.78 18.76 2.41
C ASN A 87 -17.28 19.01 2.19
N PRO A 88 -16.65 19.91 2.96
CA PRO A 88 -15.23 20.23 2.78
C PRO A 88 -14.27 19.09 3.18
N LYS A 89 -14.78 17.98 3.73
CA LYS A 89 -13.96 16.84 4.17
C LYS A 89 -13.58 15.88 3.04
N ILE A 90 -14.24 16.00 1.88
CA ILE A 90 -13.97 15.16 0.71
C ILE A 90 -13.72 16.04 -0.53
N PRO A 91 -12.82 15.64 -1.44
CA PRO A 91 -12.50 16.43 -2.64
C PRO A 91 -13.70 16.66 -3.56
N THR A 92 -14.65 15.72 -3.59
CA THR A 92 -15.89 15.79 -4.38
C THR A 92 -17.04 16.48 -3.64
N GLY A 93 -16.76 17.23 -2.58
CA GLY A 93 -17.76 17.73 -1.66
C GLY A 93 -18.70 18.80 -2.20
N THR A 94 -18.41 19.39 -3.36
CA THR A 94 -19.23 20.37 -4.06
C THR A 94 -20.12 19.76 -5.14
N ILE A 95 -19.91 18.49 -5.47
CA ILE A 95 -20.61 17.78 -6.53
C ILE A 95 -21.21 16.46 -6.03
N GLU A 96 -22.18 15.95 -6.76
CA GLU A 96 -22.84 14.67 -6.48
C GLU A 96 -23.27 14.00 -7.79
N LEU A 97 -23.62 12.71 -7.72
CA LEU A 97 -24.11 11.94 -8.85
C LEU A 97 -25.59 11.61 -8.65
N ASP A 98 -26.47 12.18 -9.48
CA ASP A 98 -27.90 11.83 -9.52
C ASP A 98 -28.08 10.49 -10.25
N ALA A 99 -28.36 9.43 -9.49
CA ALA A 99 -28.41 8.07 -10.00
C ALA A 99 -29.58 7.84 -10.96
N LYS A 100 -29.27 7.26 -12.11
CA LYS A 100 -30.25 6.79 -13.10
C LYS A 100 -30.39 5.27 -13.09
N THR A 101 -29.29 4.56 -12.92
CA THR A 101 -29.28 3.09 -12.78
C THR A 101 -28.26 2.66 -11.73
N ILE A 102 -28.56 1.57 -11.04
CA ILE A 102 -27.66 0.93 -10.09
C ILE A 102 -27.62 -0.57 -10.36
N ASP A 103 -26.41 -1.09 -10.60
CA ASP A 103 -26.15 -2.51 -10.75
C ASP A 103 -25.42 -3.02 -9.50
N VAL A 104 -25.99 -4.01 -8.80
CA VAL A 104 -25.32 -4.64 -7.64
C VAL A 104 -24.32 -5.68 -8.15
N LEU A 105 -23.04 -5.40 -7.99
CA LEU A 105 -21.94 -6.26 -8.43
C LEU A 105 -21.56 -7.31 -7.38
N GLY A 106 -21.73 -6.99 -6.11
CA GLY A 106 -21.44 -7.90 -5.02
C GLY A 106 -22.22 -7.53 -3.77
N LYS A 107 -22.93 -8.50 -3.21
CA LYS A 107 -23.86 -8.30 -2.11
C LYS A 107 -23.29 -8.77 -0.77
N VAL A 108 -23.55 -8.01 0.27
CA VAL A 108 -23.25 -8.41 1.66
C VAL A 108 -24.45 -9.15 2.22
N TYR A 109 -24.27 -10.44 2.52
CA TYR A 109 -25.33 -11.31 3.01
C TYR A 109 -25.38 -11.43 4.54
N THR A 110 -24.32 -11.03 5.21
CA THR A 110 -24.20 -11.16 6.67
C THR A 110 -23.67 -9.86 7.27
N GLN A 111 -24.03 -9.62 8.53
CA GLN A 111 -23.49 -8.47 9.25
C GLN A 111 -21.95 -8.54 9.28
N LEU A 112 -21.30 -7.42 8.98
CA LEU A 112 -19.85 -7.31 9.06
C LEU A 112 -19.36 -7.46 10.52
N PRO A 113 -18.17 -8.04 10.72
CA PRO A 113 -17.61 -8.24 12.07
C PRO A 113 -17.28 -6.94 12.79
N PHE A 114 -17.15 -5.83 12.06
CA PHE A 114 -16.91 -4.48 12.57
C PHE A 114 -17.21 -3.41 11.54
N GLU A 115 -17.40 -2.19 12.00
CA GLU A 115 -17.54 -1.01 11.15
C GLU A 115 -16.19 -0.62 10.53
N ILE A 116 -16.16 -0.44 9.20
CA ILE A 116 -14.92 -0.14 8.46
C ILE A 116 -14.27 1.16 8.93
N MET A 117 -15.07 2.22 9.10
CA MET A 117 -14.55 3.56 9.43
C MET A 117 -13.87 3.62 10.80
N THR A 118 -14.33 2.83 11.76
CA THR A 118 -13.79 2.75 13.13
C THR A 118 -12.93 1.51 13.37
N SER A 119 -12.52 0.79 12.31
CA SER A 119 -11.78 -0.46 12.45
C SER A 119 -10.52 -0.34 13.31
N LYS A 120 -9.85 0.82 13.33
CA LYS A 120 -8.67 1.07 14.17
C LYS A 120 -8.94 1.00 15.69
N GLU A 121 -10.17 1.14 16.10
CA GLU A 121 -10.61 1.04 17.51
C GLU A 121 -10.92 -0.40 17.92
N ILE A 122 -10.94 -1.30 16.94
CA ILE A 122 -11.24 -2.72 17.14
C ILE A 122 -9.96 -3.48 17.53
N ARG A 123 -10.12 -4.55 18.31
CA ARG A 123 -9.03 -5.44 18.72
C ARG A 123 -8.25 -5.95 17.51
N GLU A 124 -6.94 -6.00 17.62
CA GLU A 124 -6.04 -6.34 16.53
C GLU A 124 -6.26 -7.76 15.98
N ASP A 125 -6.53 -8.73 16.85
CA ASP A 125 -6.80 -10.12 16.47
C ASP A 125 -7.99 -10.23 15.49
N LEU A 126 -9.07 -9.47 15.76
CA LEU A 126 -10.24 -9.45 14.89
C LEU A 126 -9.95 -8.73 13.55
N ARG A 127 -9.20 -7.62 13.61
CA ARG A 127 -8.75 -6.90 12.41
C ARG A 127 -7.84 -7.74 11.52
N LEU A 128 -6.92 -8.50 12.11
CA LEU A 128 -6.03 -9.41 11.37
C LEU A 128 -6.81 -10.58 10.76
N LYS A 129 -7.79 -11.13 11.48
CA LYS A 129 -8.67 -12.19 10.95
C LYS A 129 -9.45 -11.75 9.72
N TYR A 130 -9.92 -10.49 9.70
CA TYR A 130 -10.66 -9.90 8.61
C TYR A 130 -9.87 -8.76 7.94
N ARG A 131 -8.59 -8.99 7.70
CA ARG A 131 -7.66 -7.97 7.21
C ARG A 131 -8.12 -7.28 5.91
N TYR A 132 -8.79 -7.98 5.01
CA TYR A 132 -9.36 -7.45 3.79
C TYR A 132 -10.45 -6.39 4.03
N LEU A 133 -11.18 -6.46 5.14
CA LEU A 133 -12.12 -5.41 5.56
C LEU A 133 -11.38 -4.23 6.21
N ASP A 134 -10.43 -4.51 7.10
CA ASP A 134 -9.62 -3.49 7.76
C ASP A 134 -8.86 -2.63 6.74
N LEU A 135 -8.40 -3.21 5.62
CA LEU A 135 -7.75 -2.50 4.52
C LEU A 135 -8.70 -1.54 3.75
N ARG A 136 -10.01 -1.64 3.93
CA ARG A 136 -10.96 -0.64 3.39
C ARG A 136 -10.94 0.67 4.20
N ASN A 137 -10.51 0.65 5.46
CA ASN A 137 -10.35 1.85 6.27
C ASN A 137 -9.31 2.78 5.63
N LYS A 138 -9.68 4.03 5.41
CA LYS A 138 -8.82 5.02 4.71
C LYS A 138 -7.43 5.11 5.30
N LYS A 139 -7.30 5.22 6.62
CA LYS A 139 -6.00 5.37 7.30
C LYS A 139 -5.12 4.12 7.16
N VAL A 140 -5.72 2.94 7.15
CA VAL A 140 -5.00 1.67 6.97
C VAL A 140 -4.55 1.53 5.51
N LYS A 141 -5.43 1.84 4.58
CA LYS A 141 -5.17 1.84 3.14
C LYS A 141 -4.08 2.85 2.77
N ASP A 142 -4.15 4.07 3.29
CA ASP A 142 -3.16 5.12 3.04
C ASP A 142 -1.74 4.68 3.44
N ASN A 143 -1.59 3.93 4.53
CA ASN A 143 -0.29 3.36 4.92
C ASN A 143 0.26 2.37 3.88
N MET A 144 -0.62 1.57 3.25
CA MET A 144 -0.21 0.64 2.18
C MET A 144 0.20 1.38 0.92
N ILE A 145 -0.56 2.42 0.55
CA ILE A 145 -0.24 3.30 -0.58
C ILE A 145 1.08 4.02 -0.33
N PHE A 146 1.25 4.60 0.87
CA PHE A 146 2.48 5.25 1.29
C PHE A 146 3.69 4.32 1.17
N ARG A 147 3.60 3.11 1.72
CA ARG A 147 4.66 2.08 1.61
C ARG A 147 4.99 1.77 0.15
N SER A 148 3.97 1.60 -0.69
CA SER A 148 4.16 1.34 -2.13
C SER A 148 4.90 2.48 -2.83
N ASN A 149 4.54 3.73 -2.53
CA ASN A 149 5.17 4.91 -3.09
C ASN A 149 6.64 5.04 -2.65
N VAL A 150 6.93 4.79 -1.37
CA VAL A 150 8.31 4.78 -0.84
C VAL A 150 9.15 3.72 -1.55
N ILE A 151 8.65 2.49 -1.68
CA ILE A 151 9.38 1.40 -2.36
C ILE A 151 9.63 1.74 -3.84
N SER A 152 8.64 2.27 -4.54
CA SER A 152 8.77 2.69 -5.93
C SER A 152 9.82 3.80 -6.10
N PHE A 153 9.84 4.75 -5.18
CA PHE A 153 10.83 5.82 -5.17
C PHE A 153 12.24 5.30 -4.90
N LEU A 154 12.41 4.39 -3.93
CA LEU A 154 13.70 3.76 -3.63
C LEU A 154 14.25 3.04 -4.87
N ARG A 155 13.41 2.27 -5.58
CA ARG A 155 13.80 1.61 -6.83
C ARG A 155 14.25 2.61 -7.89
N GLN A 156 13.46 3.66 -8.10
CA GLN A 156 13.81 4.71 -9.05
C GLN A 156 15.15 5.35 -8.69
N LYS A 157 15.33 5.72 -7.42
CA LYS A 157 16.54 6.38 -6.95
C LYS A 157 17.79 5.51 -7.10
N MET A 158 17.71 4.24 -6.76
CA MET A 158 18.80 3.28 -6.94
C MET A 158 19.16 3.11 -8.42
N SER A 159 18.16 3.00 -9.29
CA SER A 159 18.36 2.89 -10.74
C SER A 159 19.00 4.15 -11.33
N GLU A 160 18.60 5.34 -10.90
CA GLU A 160 19.22 6.62 -11.29
C GLU A 160 20.70 6.70 -10.90
N MET A 161 21.09 6.05 -9.79
CA MET A 161 22.48 5.95 -9.33
C MET A 161 23.28 4.84 -10.04
N GLY A 162 22.68 4.18 -11.03
CA GLY A 162 23.30 3.15 -11.84
C GLY A 162 23.30 1.75 -11.24
N PHE A 163 22.47 1.48 -10.21
CA PHE A 163 22.30 0.14 -9.66
C PHE A 163 21.31 -0.67 -10.49
N LEU A 164 21.62 -1.96 -10.65
CA LEU A 164 20.75 -2.92 -11.32
C LEU A 164 19.95 -3.72 -10.29
N GLU A 165 18.62 -3.75 -10.42
CA GLU A 165 17.77 -4.58 -9.55
C GLU A 165 17.84 -6.03 -10.01
N ILE A 166 18.35 -6.91 -9.14
CA ILE A 166 18.44 -8.35 -9.40
C ILE A 166 17.81 -9.09 -8.22
N GLN A 167 16.78 -9.89 -8.50
CA GLN A 167 16.16 -10.74 -7.49
C GLN A 167 16.96 -12.02 -7.31
N THR A 168 17.21 -12.36 -6.04
CA THR A 168 17.91 -13.58 -5.65
C THR A 168 16.93 -14.69 -5.23
N PRO A 169 17.35 -15.96 -5.26
CA PRO A 169 16.49 -17.07 -4.85
C PRO A 169 16.00 -16.95 -3.41
N ILE A 170 14.72 -17.30 -3.19
CA ILE A 170 14.11 -17.36 -1.85
C ILE A 170 14.25 -18.76 -1.25
N LEU A 171 14.12 -19.82 -2.05
CA LEU A 171 14.42 -21.19 -1.59
C LEU A 171 15.92 -21.46 -1.75
N CYS A 172 16.65 -21.33 -0.68
CA CYS A 172 18.12 -21.45 -0.69
C CYS A 172 18.65 -22.49 0.31
N ALA A 173 19.95 -22.63 0.40
CA ALA A 173 20.59 -23.37 1.47
C ALA A 173 20.64 -22.51 2.75
N SER A 174 20.71 -23.15 3.90
CA SER A 174 20.94 -22.47 5.18
C SER A 174 22.22 -21.62 5.12
N SER A 175 22.15 -20.43 5.68
CA SER A 175 23.26 -19.47 5.76
C SER A 175 23.46 -19.08 7.22
N PRO A 176 24.69 -19.15 7.77
CA PRO A 176 24.95 -18.85 9.18
C PRO A 176 25.01 -17.33 9.42
N GLU A 177 23.86 -16.65 9.36
CA GLU A 177 23.80 -15.19 9.54
C GLU A 177 23.35 -14.75 10.94
N GLY A 178 23.37 -15.66 11.93
CA GLY A 178 23.17 -15.36 13.32
C GLY A 178 21.75 -15.54 13.86
N ALA A 179 20.72 -15.57 13.02
CA ALA A 179 19.35 -15.91 13.38
C ALA A 179 19.06 -17.41 13.09
N ARG A 180 17.92 -17.90 13.57
CA ARG A 180 17.41 -19.23 13.16
C ARG A 180 16.73 -19.11 11.80
N ASP A 181 16.92 -20.16 10.98
CA ASP A 181 16.30 -20.24 9.66
C ASP A 181 14.85 -20.74 9.76
N TYR A 182 13.96 -20.17 8.96
CA TYR A 182 12.75 -20.86 8.55
C TYR A 182 13.10 -21.91 7.51
N ILE A 183 12.71 -23.16 7.74
CA ILE A 183 13.03 -24.29 6.86
C ILE A 183 11.80 -24.81 6.12
N VAL A 184 12.00 -25.21 4.85
CA VAL A 184 10.97 -25.81 4.01
C VAL A 184 11.40 -27.22 3.62
N PRO A 185 10.66 -28.28 4.01
CA PRO A 185 11.00 -29.66 3.65
C PRO A 185 10.96 -29.88 2.14
N SER A 186 11.99 -30.55 1.61
CA SER A 186 12.01 -30.92 0.19
C SER A 186 11.16 -32.18 -0.06
N ARG A 187 10.18 -32.06 -0.96
CA ARG A 187 9.39 -33.23 -1.42
C ARG A 187 10.22 -34.16 -2.30
N LYS A 188 11.16 -33.59 -3.06
CA LYS A 188 11.99 -34.34 -4.03
C LYS A 188 13.12 -35.12 -3.36
N TYR A 189 13.72 -34.56 -2.32
CA TYR A 189 14.89 -35.11 -1.65
C TYR A 189 14.55 -35.41 -0.19
N LYS A 190 14.33 -36.70 0.13
CA LYS A 190 13.96 -37.13 1.48
C LYS A 190 15.06 -36.74 2.49
N GLY A 191 14.67 -36.13 3.59
CA GLY A 191 15.57 -35.66 4.64
C GLY A 191 16.37 -34.40 4.30
N LYS A 192 16.07 -33.72 3.16
CA LYS A 192 16.65 -32.45 2.79
C LYS A 192 15.63 -31.30 2.98
N PHE A 193 16.17 -30.11 3.24
CA PHE A 193 15.41 -28.91 3.47
C PHE A 193 15.98 -27.75 2.66
N TYR A 194 15.11 -26.83 2.27
CA TYR A 194 15.48 -25.48 1.89
C TYR A 194 15.37 -24.56 3.10
N ALA A 195 16.12 -23.48 3.11
CA ALA A 195 15.97 -22.40 4.07
C ALA A 195 15.39 -21.17 3.37
N LEU A 196 14.65 -20.33 4.10
CA LEU A 196 14.30 -19.00 3.65
C LEU A 196 15.46 -18.04 3.98
N PRO A 197 15.79 -17.05 3.11
CA PRO A 197 16.98 -16.24 3.30
C PRO A 197 16.82 -15.27 4.48
N GLN A 198 17.83 -15.21 5.33
CA GLN A 198 17.93 -14.20 6.39
C GLN A 198 18.37 -12.84 5.82
N ALA A 199 19.17 -12.87 4.76
CA ALA A 199 19.60 -11.79 3.90
C ALA A 199 20.18 -12.39 2.60
N PRO A 200 20.28 -11.66 1.48
CA PRO A 200 20.84 -12.17 0.22
C PRO A 200 22.38 -12.15 0.19
N GLN A 201 23.07 -12.22 1.33
CA GLN A 201 24.49 -11.95 1.47
C GLN A 201 25.39 -12.76 0.53
N GLN A 202 25.17 -14.07 0.44
CA GLN A 202 25.99 -14.93 -0.44
C GLN A 202 25.75 -14.63 -1.92
N TYR A 203 24.49 -14.39 -2.30
CA TYR A 203 24.11 -14.13 -3.68
C TYR A 203 24.63 -12.80 -4.19
N LYS A 204 24.57 -11.73 -3.38
CA LYS A 204 25.09 -10.43 -3.79
C LYS A 204 26.60 -10.45 -3.97
N GLN A 205 27.34 -11.17 -3.13
CA GLN A 205 28.78 -11.37 -3.32
C GLN A 205 29.09 -12.15 -4.60
N LEU A 206 28.32 -13.20 -4.91
CA LEU A 206 28.46 -13.93 -6.17
C LEU A 206 28.17 -13.04 -7.38
N LEU A 207 27.22 -12.12 -7.31
CA LEU A 207 26.98 -11.14 -8.36
C LEU A 207 28.19 -10.23 -8.59
N MET A 208 28.84 -9.75 -7.53
CA MET A 208 30.08 -8.96 -7.65
C MET A 208 31.19 -9.78 -8.33
N VAL A 209 31.39 -11.03 -7.90
CA VAL A 209 32.37 -11.96 -8.52
C VAL A 209 32.01 -12.24 -10.00
N SER A 210 30.74 -12.21 -10.35
CA SER A 210 30.26 -12.41 -11.73
C SER A 210 30.43 -11.18 -12.64
N GLY A 211 30.98 -10.07 -12.09
CA GLY A 211 31.29 -8.87 -12.88
C GLY A 211 30.18 -7.82 -12.89
N PHE A 212 29.20 -7.88 -11.98
CA PHE A 212 28.29 -6.78 -11.78
C PHE A 212 28.92 -5.73 -10.87
N ASP A 213 28.86 -4.46 -11.26
CA ASP A 213 29.47 -3.36 -10.50
C ASP A 213 28.57 -2.86 -9.38
N LYS A 214 27.26 -2.80 -9.62
CA LYS A 214 26.28 -2.24 -8.68
C LYS A 214 24.98 -3.03 -8.73
N TYR A 215 24.65 -3.64 -7.62
CA TYR A 215 23.43 -4.43 -7.43
C TYR A 215 22.57 -3.83 -6.34
N PHE A 216 21.25 -3.95 -6.48
CA PHE A 216 20.31 -3.78 -5.38
C PHE A 216 19.09 -4.68 -5.54
N GLN A 217 18.35 -4.86 -4.46
CA GLN A 217 16.97 -5.36 -4.47
C GLN A 217 16.19 -4.91 -3.22
N ILE A 218 14.87 -4.95 -3.31
CA ILE A 218 14.00 -4.92 -2.13
C ILE A 218 13.84 -6.38 -1.69
N ALA A 219 14.76 -6.83 -0.84
CA ALA A 219 14.93 -8.23 -0.48
C ALA A 219 13.94 -8.68 0.59
N PRO A 220 13.13 -9.72 0.37
CA PRO A 220 12.42 -10.38 1.45
C PRO A 220 13.41 -11.14 2.35
N CYS A 221 13.34 -10.88 3.65
CA CYS A 221 14.22 -11.48 4.65
C CYS A 221 13.38 -12.15 5.73
N PHE A 222 13.86 -13.29 6.20
CA PHE A 222 13.15 -14.14 7.15
C PHE A 222 14.07 -14.53 8.30
N ARG A 223 13.65 -14.28 9.53
CA ARG A 223 14.42 -14.66 10.74
C ARG A 223 13.47 -15.25 11.76
N ASP A 224 13.68 -16.52 12.11
CA ASP A 224 12.94 -17.22 13.16
C ASP A 224 13.47 -16.81 14.54
N GLU A 225 13.15 -15.60 14.93
CA GLU A 225 13.49 -15.01 16.22
C GLU A 225 12.20 -14.70 17.01
N ASP A 226 12.34 -14.52 18.32
CA ASP A 226 11.22 -14.12 19.16
C ASP A 226 10.67 -12.78 18.68
N ALA A 227 9.44 -12.81 18.17
CA ALA A 227 8.77 -11.65 17.64
C ALA A 227 8.62 -10.58 18.73
N ARG A 228 9.26 -9.45 18.52
CA ARG A 228 8.97 -8.23 19.28
C ARG A 228 7.89 -7.48 18.51
N ALA A 229 6.73 -7.30 19.13
CA ALA A 229 5.53 -6.70 18.51
C ALA A 229 5.78 -5.35 17.82
N ASP A 230 6.85 -4.66 18.20
CA ASP A 230 7.22 -3.33 17.72
C ASP A 230 8.38 -3.31 16.70
N ARG A 231 9.13 -4.41 16.49
CA ARG A 231 10.40 -4.34 15.75
C ARG A 231 10.73 -5.47 14.78
N SER A 232 10.23 -6.67 14.96
CA SER A 232 10.68 -7.82 14.16
C SER A 232 9.57 -8.82 13.95
N PRO A 233 8.83 -8.74 12.85
CA PRO A 233 7.74 -9.67 12.56
C PRO A 233 8.20 -11.03 12.03
N GLY A 234 9.50 -11.35 12.07
CA GLY A 234 10.05 -12.60 11.49
C GLY A 234 10.19 -12.56 9.96
N GLU A 235 9.35 -11.80 9.27
CA GLU A 235 9.42 -11.48 7.84
C GLU A 235 9.47 -9.98 7.66
N PHE A 236 10.47 -9.48 6.92
CA PHE A 236 10.63 -8.05 6.62
C PHE A 236 11.34 -7.86 5.28
N TYR A 237 11.40 -6.61 4.82
CA TYR A 237 12.05 -6.26 3.57
C TYR A 237 13.21 -5.32 3.83
N GLN A 238 14.33 -5.56 3.14
CA GLN A 238 15.50 -4.69 3.14
C GLN A 238 15.69 -4.04 1.79
N LEU A 239 16.05 -2.75 1.76
CA LEU A 239 16.77 -2.22 0.63
C LEU A 239 18.21 -2.72 0.76
N ASP A 240 18.52 -3.78 0.03
CA ASP A 240 19.85 -4.39 0.02
C ASP A 240 20.60 -3.95 -1.23
N PHE A 241 21.87 -3.59 -1.09
CA PHE A 241 22.71 -3.24 -2.24
C PHE A 241 24.18 -3.63 -1.99
N GLU A 242 24.91 -3.82 -3.09
CA GLU A 242 26.33 -4.17 -3.09
C GLU A 242 27.05 -3.45 -4.23
N MET A 243 28.32 -3.13 -4.03
CA MET A 243 29.14 -2.40 -5.01
C MET A 243 30.52 -3.06 -5.13
N SER A 244 30.97 -3.29 -6.37
CA SER A 244 32.35 -3.66 -6.67
C SER A 244 33.26 -2.42 -6.66
N PHE A 245 34.55 -2.62 -6.37
CA PHE A 245 35.59 -1.59 -6.43
C PHE A 245 35.25 -0.34 -5.57
N ALA A 246 34.57 -0.53 -4.44
CA ALA A 246 34.09 0.53 -3.58
C ALA A 246 34.74 0.49 -2.21
N THR A 247 34.94 1.65 -1.62
CA THR A 247 35.36 1.82 -0.23
C THR A 247 34.12 1.93 0.67
N GLN A 248 34.32 1.86 1.99
CA GLN A 248 33.25 2.09 2.95
C GLN A 248 32.59 3.46 2.77
N GLU A 249 33.39 4.50 2.48
CA GLU A 249 32.89 5.86 2.23
C GLU A 249 32.02 5.97 0.98
N ASP A 250 32.28 5.15 -0.05
CA ASP A 250 31.45 5.07 -1.25
C ASP A 250 30.07 4.51 -0.92
N VAL A 251 30.02 3.47 -0.08
CA VAL A 251 28.75 2.87 0.38
C VAL A 251 27.96 3.87 1.25
N PHE A 252 28.62 4.59 2.14
CA PHE A 252 27.97 5.63 2.95
C PHE A 252 27.39 6.74 2.09
N ARG A 253 28.10 7.23 1.09
CA ARG A 253 27.58 8.25 0.14
C ARG A 253 26.32 7.80 -0.57
N VAL A 254 26.25 6.54 -0.99
CA VAL A 254 25.04 5.99 -1.60
C VAL A 254 23.89 5.96 -0.59
N GLY A 255 24.13 5.42 0.61
CA GLY A 255 23.13 5.36 1.68
C GLY A 255 22.59 6.74 2.06
N GLU A 256 23.47 7.71 2.26
CA GLU A 256 23.09 9.10 2.56
C GLU A 256 22.24 9.72 1.46
N ALA A 257 22.67 9.59 0.20
CA ALA A 257 21.95 10.17 -0.93
C ALA A 257 20.54 9.57 -1.08
N VAL A 258 20.38 8.26 -0.91
CA VAL A 258 19.10 7.57 -1.01
C VAL A 258 18.20 7.93 0.17
N LEU A 259 18.71 7.91 1.39
CA LEU A 259 17.92 8.20 2.59
C LEU A 259 17.50 9.66 2.63
N THR A 260 18.41 10.61 2.38
CA THR A 260 18.10 12.05 2.35
C THR A 260 17.00 12.33 1.33
N ALA A 261 17.15 11.88 0.08
CA ALA A 261 16.16 12.09 -0.96
C ALA A 261 14.80 11.44 -0.60
N THR A 262 14.81 10.29 0.08
CA THR A 262 13.57 9.63 0.51
C THR A 262 12.88 10.43 1.61
N PHE A 263 13.60 10.87 2.62
CA PHE A 263 13.04 11.69 3.70
C PHE A 263 12.53 13.03 3.18
N GLU A 264 13.29 13.72 2.31
CA GLU A 264 12.85 14.98 1.68
C GLU A 264 11.52 14.81 0.93
N LYS A 265 11.37 13.71 0.20
CA LYS A 265 10.16 13.46 -0.60
C LYS A 265 8.94 13.09 0.24
N PHE A 266 9.13 12.38 1.35
CA PHE A 266 8.07 11.76 2.13
C PHE A 266 7.93 12.32 3.55
N ALA A 267 8.71 13.32 3.91
CA ALA A 267 8.57 14.00 5.19
C ALA A 267 7.17 14.61 5.34
N PRO A 268 6.57 14.58 6.53
CA PRO A 268 5.35 15.32 6.80
C PRO A 268 5.53 16.82 6.56
N GLU A 269 4.46 17.50 6.20
CA GLU A 269 4.47 18.95 6.03
C GLU A 269 5.01 19.65 7.28
N GLY A 270 5.94 20.58 7.11
CA GLY A 270 6.62 21.30 8.19
C GLY A 270 7.78 20.55 8.87
N ALA A 271 8.06 19.30 8.48
CA ALA A 271 9.22 18.59 8.97
C ALA A 271 10.50 19.07 8.26
N THR A 272 11.58 19.20 9.03
CA THR A 272 12.90 19.52 8.48
C THR A 272 13.72 18.24 8.37
N VAL A 273 14.23 17.97 7.18
CA VAL A 273 15.18 16.88 6.95
C VAL A 273 16.59 17.42 7.22
N THR A 274 17.22 16.95 8.28
CA THR A 274 18.62 17.26 8.57
C THR A 274 19.52 16.36 7.73
N GLN A 275 20.69 16.86 7.37
CA GLN A 275 21.69 16.04 6.67
C GLN A 275 21.97 14.78 7.51
N ALA A 276 21.93 13.62 6.86
CA ALA A 276 22.18 12.36 7.55
C ALA A 276 23.60 12.38 8.16
N VAL A 277 23.68 12.20 9.47
CA VAL A 277 24.96 12.00 10.17
C VAL A 277 25.24 10.50 10.12
N SER A 278 25.75 10.01 9.00
CA SER A 278 25.98 8.60 8.71
C SER A 278 26.86 7.90 9.76
N TYR A 279 27.78 8.62 10.33
CA TYR A 279 28.79 8.05 11.22
C TYR A 279 28.28 7.59 12.59
N THR A 280 27.27 8.25 13.14
CA THR A 280 26.77 7.93 14.49
C THR A 280 25.71 6.83 14.52
N HIS A 281 24.90 6.69 13.47
CA HIS A 281 23.80 5.71 13.45
C HIS A 281 24.19 4.38 12.80
N LEU A 282 25.02 4.38 11.76
CA LEU A 282 25.44 3.15 11.08
C LEU A 282 26.54 2.41 11.86
N ARG A 283 27.46 3.11 12.50
CA ARG A 283 28.49 2.48 13.37
C ARG A 283 27.98 1.94 14.70
N ALA A 284 26.90 2.46 15.24
CA ALA A 284 26.37 2.00 16.53
C ALA A 284 25.91 0.53 16.52
N HIS A 285 25.66 -0.04 15.34
CA HIS A 285 25.31 -1.45 15.17
C HIS A 285 26.51 -2.38 14.95
N GLU A 286 27.61 -1.89 14.38
CA GLU A 286 28.80 -2.72 14.11
C GLU A 286 29.75 -2.85 15.32
N THR A 287 29.83 -1.84 16.17
CA THR A 287 30.74 -1.87 17.34
C THR A 287 30.31 -2.82 18.46
N LYS A 288 29.06 -3.32 18.45
CA LYS A 288 28.60 -4.34 19.41
C LYS A 288 28.86 -5.79 18.96
N ALA A 289 29.25 -6.01 17.73
CA ALA A 289 29.50 -7.34 17.18
C ALA A 289 31.00 -7.74 17.24
N ASN A 290 31.89 -6.81 17.59
CA ASN A 290 33.35 -7.01 17.61
C ASN A 290 33.99 -6.82 19.00
N LEU A 291 33.22 -6.97 20.09
CA LEU A 291 33.74 -7.04 21.46
C LEU A 291 33.40 -8.37 22.11
#